data_706e8cfce9c0330cb794a01ee8f3c1bb
#
_entry.id   706e8cfce9c0330cb794a01ee8f3c1bb
#
_cell.length_a   1.000
_cell.length_b   1.000
_cell.length_c   1.000
_cell.angle_alpha   90.00
_cell.angle_beta   90.00
_cell.angle_gamma   90.00
#
_symmetry.space_group_name_H-M   'P 1'
#
loop_
_entity.id
_entity.type
_entity.pdbx_description
1 polymer ?
#
loop_
_entity_poly.entity_id
_entity_poly.type
_entity_poly.pdbx_seq_one_letter_code
_entity_poly.pdbx_strand_id
1 'polypeptide(L)'
;MDEHPEAGGLGIRMLDGKGSFLPESKRGLPTPEVAFYKIFGLARLFPNSRKFGQYHLTFLEKEKTHEVDVLSGAFMMIRNAVLDKIGLLDETFFMYGEDIDLSYRITQAGYKNYYFAGSSIIHYKGESTKKSSVNYVLVFYKAMAIFARKHFSQKNAALFNFLIHLAIYLRAAAAIGARFVKQLFFPAIDFALILAGLYFCKTVYELKFKLYPNFYSREILDFFFPLYTLIWMCFVYFSGGYDRPTSIRKITRGVLTGSAFILIIYSLLPEYYRFSRALILIGSIYTLLVYLLTRLIYHSMRLKRFKLGGHKANARIAIIGSEQEFIRVSGLLLKTNIRSEFVGFISNENNGIKNESYIGHFDQIHEAIEIHQLNEVIFCARDITSTDIIQKMMTLVTTGVEFKIAPPESLSIIGSNSIDTAGDLYVIDVNNVGRPENRRNKRLLDVLVSIFLLLFSWLIIWFQHKKINFLINTLKVLTGFYSWVGYGKIPRKDLPAIRPSVLTPADILDHHTSEERINRAFLNYAKDYNVENDLTILRSCWRQLGR
;
A
#
# COMPACT_ATOMS: atom_id res chain seq x y z
N MET A 1 8.54 -5.17 -37.42
CA MET A 1 8.12 -3.88 -38.01
C MET A 1 8.51 -3.77 -39.46
N ASP A 2 9.65 -4.32 -39.88
CA ASP A 2 10.09 -4.23 -41.28
C ASP A 2 9.16 -5.00 -42.25
N GLU A 3 8.58 -6.11 -41.77
CA GLU A 3 7.56 -6.88 -42.49
C GLU A 3 6.20 -6.17 -42.56
N HIS A 4 6.00 -5.11 -41.77
CA HIS A 4 4.78 -4.33 -41.68
C HIS A 4 5.09 -2.84 -41.84
N PRO A 5 5.21 -2.35 -43.09
CA PRO A 5 5.50 -0.95 -43.37
C PRO A 5 4.47 0.04 -42.81
N GLU A 6 3.21 -0.40 -42.71
CA GLU A 6 2.09 0.33 -42.12
C GLU A 6 2.16 0.43 -40.58
N ALA A 7 3.02 -0.36 -39.91
CA ALA A 7 3.16 -0.33 -38.47
C ALA A 7 3.88 0.93 -38.01
N GLY A 8 3.18 1.81 -37.30
CA GLY A 8 3.73 2.99 -36.66
C GLY A 8 4.29 2.70 -35.27
N GLY A 9 3.64 1.80 -34.54
CA GLY A 9 4.01 1.39 -33.19
C GLY A 9 3.85 -0.09 -32.95
N LEU A 10 4.66 -0.64 -32.05
CA LEU A 10 4.65 -2.05 -31.67
C LEU A 10 4.81 -2.18 -30.16
N GLY A 11 3.89 -2.93 -29.52
CA GLY A 11 3.97 -3.41 -28.15
C GLY A 11 4.20 -4.90 -28.12
N ILE A 12 4.66 -5.42 -27.00
CA ILE A 12 4.96 -6.85 -26.83
C ILE A 12 4.16 -7.49 -25.71
N ARG A 13 4.20 -8.81 -25.62
CA ARG A 13 3.54 -9.57 -24.56
C ARG A 13 4.12 -9.22 -23.19
N MET A 14 3.25 -8.88 -22.25
CA MET A 14 3.64 -8.61 -20.87
C MET A 14 3.19 -9.74 -19.95
N LEU A 15 4.07 -10.12 -19.05
CA LEU A 15 3.84 -11.08 -17.98
C LEU A 15 3.94 -10.40 -16.62
N ASP A 16 3.16 -10.84 -15.66
CA ASP A 16 3.34 -10.41 -14.27
C ASP A 16 4.54 -11.13 -13.62
N GLY A 17 4.90 -10.77 -12.39
CA GLY A 17 5.98 -11.41 -11.66
C GLY A 17 5.76 -12.89 -11.30
N LYS A 18 4.60 -13.45 -11.67
CA LYS A 18 4.28 -14.87 -11.55
C LYS A 18 4.27 -15.58 -12.90
N GLY A 19 4.67 -14.90 -13.97
CA GLY A 19 4.64 -15.42 -15.32
C GLY A 19 3.26 -15.42 -15.99
N SER A 20 2.21 -14.87 -15.35
CA SER A 20 0.86 -14.84 -15.91
C SER A 20 0.71 -13.68 -16.89
N PHE A 21 -0.05 -13.91 -17.98
CA PHE A 21 -0.31 -12.89 -18.99
C PHE A 21 -1.04 -11.66 -18.41
N LEU A 22 -0.55 -10.48 -18.79
CA LEU A 22 -1.16 -9.20 -18.44
C LEU A 22 -2.07 -8.70 -19.57
N PRO A 23 -3.40 -8.56 -19.31
CA PRO A 23 -4.36 -8.11 -20.34
C PRO A 23 -4.04 -6.73 -20.94
N GLU A 24 -3.26 -5.92 -20.23
CA GLU A 24 -2.82 -4.60 -20.70
C GLU A 24 -1.84 -4.66 -21.86
N SER A 25 -1.34 -5.85 -22.23
CA SER A 25 -0.54 -6.07 -23.44
C SER A 25 -1.31 -5.74 -24.74
N LYS A 26 -2.63 -5.91 -24.72
CA LYS A 26 -3.55 -5.65 -25.86
C LYS A 26 -4.69 -4.79 -25.36
N ARG A 27 -4.80 -3.58 -25.88
CA ARG A 27 -5.87 -2.65 -25.49
C ARG A 27 -6.53 -2.03 -26.70
N GLY A 28 -7.86 -1.92 -26.61
CA GLY A 28 -8.65 -1.11 -27.51
C GLY A 28 -8.69 0.35 -27.03
N LEU A 29 -9.10 1.21 -27.93
CA LEU A 29 -9.27 2.64 -27.63
C LEU A 29 -10.37 2.81 -26.58
N PRO A 30 -10.13 3.53 -25.49
CA PRO A 30 -11.13 3.80 -24.47
C PRO A 30 -12.12 4.88 -24.95
N THR A 31 -12.88 4.57 -26.01
CA THR A 31 -14.00 5.40 -26.41
C THR A 31 -14.98 5.55 -25.26
N PRO A 32 -15.83 6.58 -25.25
CA PRO A 32 -16.84 6.76 -24.22
C PRO A 32 -17.69 5.51 -23.96
N GLU A 33 -18.05 4.81 -25.03
CA GLU A 33 -18.83 3.58 -24.97
C GLU A 33 -18.03 2.41 -24.34
N VAL A 34 -16.78 2.22 -24.77
CA VAL A 34 -15.87 1.19 -24.25
C VAL A 34 -15.54 1.47 -22.78
N ALA A 35 -15.30 2.74 -22.43
CA ALA A 35 -15.09 3.16 -21.05
C ALA A 35 -16.33 2.88 -20.17
N PHE A 36 -17.53 3.16 -20.68
CA PHE A 36 -18.80 2.84 -20.02
C PHE A 36 -18.90 1.32 -19.74
N TYR A 37 -18.67 0.45 -20.73
CA TYR A 37 -18.72 -0.99 -20.54
C TYR A 37 -17.73 -1.46 -19.48
N LYS A 38 -16.54 -0.91 -19.44
CA LYS A 38 -15.55 -1.25 -18.40
C LYS A 38 -15.95 -0.74 -17.02
N ILE A 39 -16.41 0.51 -16.91
CA ILE A 39 -16.78 1.13 -15.63
C ILE A 39 -17.94 0.39 -14.99
N PHE A 40 -18.96 0.03 -15.77
CA PHE A 40 -20.15 -0.68 -15.28
C PHE A 40 -19.98 -2.20 -15.21
N GLY A 41 -18.80 -2.73 -15.52
CA GLY A 41 -18.46 -4.14 -15.37
C GLY A 41 -18.97 -5.06 -16.47
N LEU A 42 -19.59 -4.55 -17.54
CA LEU A 42 -20.07 -5.33 -18.70
C LEU A 42 -18.92 -6.07 -19.40
N ALA A 43 -17.74 -5.44 -19.48
CA ALA A 43 -16.53 -6.09 -19.99
C ALA A 43 -16.10 -7.33 -19.18
N ARG A 44 -16.42 -7.38 -17.89
CA ARG A 44 -16.13 -8.53 -17.03
C ARG A 44 -17.20 -9.63 -17.14
N LEU A 45 -18.46 -9.24 -17.33
CA LEU A 45 -19.57 -10.18 -17.49
C LEU A 45 -19.52 -10.89 -18.84
N PHE A 46 -19.06 -10.20 -19.90
CA PHE A 46 -19.01 -10.70 -21.27
C PHE A 46 -17.59 -10.56 -21.87
N PRO A 47 -16.58 -11.28 -21.34
CA PRO A 47 -15.18 -11.08 -21.74
C PRO A 47 -14.89 -11.45 -23.20
N ASN A 48 -15.62 -12.41 -23.78
CA ASN A 48 -15.43 -12.86 -25.16
C ASN A 48 -16.24 -12.06 -26.18
N SER A 49 -17.03 -11.09 -25.76
CA SER A 49 -17.80 -10.23 -26.63
C SER A 49 -16.91 -9.21 -27.33
N ARG A 50 -16.96 -9.14 -28.65
CA ARG A 50 -16.27 -8.10 -29.42
C ARG A 50 -16.75 -6.69 -29.03
N LYS A 51 -18.01 -6.52 -28.60
CA LYS A 51 -18.57 -5.24 -28.17
C LYS A 51 -18.12 -4.87 -26.75
N PHE A 52 -18.25 -5.78 -25.78
CA PHE A 52 -17.99 -5.49 -24.37
C PHE A 52 -16.54 -5.73 -23.96
N GLY A 53 -15.83 -6.64 -24.66
CA GLY A 53 -14.41 -6.99 -24.39
C GLY A 53 -13.39 -6.05 -25.02
N GLN A 54 -13.81 -4.97 -25.69
CA GLN A 54 -12.93 -4.07 -26.46
C GLN A 54 -11.81 -3.44 -25.63
N TYR A 55 -12.04 -3.11 -24.38
CA TYR A 55 -11.03 -2.43 -23.58
C TYR A 55 -9.69 -3.18 -23.45
N HIS A 56 -9.74 -4.51 -23.27
CA HIS A 56 -8.55 -5.38 -23.19
C HIS A 56 -8.44 -6.31 -24.38
N LEU A 57 -9.27 -6.16 -25.38
CA LEU A 57 -9.34 -7.03 -26.56
C LEU A 57 -9.30 -8.52 -26.17
N THR A 58 -10.11 -8.88 -25.17
CA THR A 58 -10.09 -10.21 -24.55
C THR A 58 -10.51 -11.32 -25.49
N PHE A 59 -11.19 -11.00 -26.57
CA PHE A 59 -11.57 -11.90 -27.64
C PHE A 59 -10.43 -12.25 -28.60
N LEU A 60 -9.29 -11.54 -28.55
CA LEU A 60 -8.10 -11.85 -29.36
C LEU A 60 -7.19 -12.84 -28.63
N GLU A 61 -6.59 -13.75 -29.38
CA GLU A 61 -5.63 -14.72 -28.85
C GLU A 61 -4.37 -14.02 -28.34
N LYS A 62 -3.86 -14.44 -27.19
CA LYS A 62 -2.69 -13.84 -26.56
C LYS A 62 -1.35 -14.30 -27.15
N GLU A 63 -1.38 -15.41 -27.90
CA GLU A 63 -0.22 -16.05 -28.53
C GLU A 63 0.02 -15.58 -29.97
N LYS A 64 -0.90 -14.81 -30.55
CA LYS A 64 -0.81 -14.31 -31.92
C LYS A 64 -0.56 -12.81 -31.96
N THR A 65 0.14 -12.36 -32.99
CA THR A 65 0.31 -10.93 -33.30
C THR A 65 -0.99 -10.36 -33.85
N HIS A 66 -1.40 -9.21 -33.32
CA HIS A 66 -2.66 -8.55 -33.71
C HIS A 66 -2.47 -7.04 -33.85
N GLU A 67 -3.26 -6.45 -34.75
CA GLU A 67 -3.49 -5.01 -34.73
C GLU A 67 -4.27 -4.64 -33.47
N VAL A 68 -3.86 -3.56 -32.78
CA VAL A 68 -4.46 -3.06 -31.53
C VAL A 68 -4.54 -1.54 -31.58
N ASP A 69 -5.51 -0.98 -30.85
CA ASP A 69 -5.64 0.49 -30.87
C ASP A 69 -4.59 1.17 -29.98
N VAL A 70 -4.28 0.57 -28.84
CA VAL A 70 -3.46 1.20 -27.79
C VAL A 70 -2.33 0.27 -27.35
N LEU A 71 -1.12 0.79 -27.43
CA LEU A 71 0.09 0.18 -26.88
C LEU A 71 0.21 0.48 -25.37
N SER A 72 0.96 -0.35 -24.65
CA SER A 72 1.25 -0.09 -23.24
C SER A 72 2.54 0.71 -23.09
N GLY A 73 2.51 1.77 -22.28
CA GLY A 73 3.69 2.56 -21.93
C GLY A 73 4.82 1.77 -21.24
N ALA A 74 4.56 0.52 -20.81
CA ALA A 74 5.61 -0.36 -20.30
C ALA A 74 6.61 -0.82 -21.37
N PHE A 75 6.17 -0.90 -22.62
CA PHE A 75 7.04 -1.13 -23.78
C PHE A 75 6.34 -0.62 -25.05
N MET A 76 6.95 0.36 -25.69
CA MET A 76 6.50 0.91 -26.97
C MET A 76 7.71 1.07 -27.88
N MET A 77 7.72 0.36 -29.02
CA MET A 77 8.68 0.61 -30.11
C MET A 77 7.95 1.38 -31.20
N ILE A 78 8.43 2.57 -31.53
CA ILE A 78 7.77 3.50 -32.48
C ILE A 78 8.76 3.88 -33.56
N ARG A 79 8.30 3.97 -34.81
CA ARG A 79 9.14 4.47 -35.92
C ARG A 79 9.50 5.93 -35.71
N ASN A 80 10.75 6.29 -35.94
CA ASN A 80 11.19 7.68 -35.79
C ASN A 80 10.42 8.61 -36.70
N ALA A 81 10.23 8.24 -37.97
CA ALA A 81 9.43 9.03 -38.95
C ALA A 81 7.98 9.29 -38.49
N VAL A 82 7.43 8.41 -37.64
CA VAL A 82 6.09 8.63 -37.05
C VAL A 82 6.17 9.68 -35.95
N LEU A 83 7.18 9.57 -35.06
CA LEU A 83 7.39 10.57 -34.01
C LEU A 83 7.69 11.96 -34.59
N ASP A 84 8.45 12.05 -35.66
CA ASP A 84 8.72 13.31 -36.35
C ASP A 84 7.41 13.98 -36.85
N LYS A 85 6.43 13.15 -37.25
CA LYS A 85 5.14 13.61 -37.75
C LYS A 85 4.13 13.99 -36.65
N ILE A 86 4.08 13.21 -35.56
CA ILE A 86 3.05 13.34 -34.53
C ILE A 86 3.55 13.98 -33.23
N GLY A 87 4.85 14.13 -33.05
CA GLY A 87 5.51 14.59 -31.81
C GLY A 87 5.62 13.53 -30.76
N LEU A 88 6.22 13.89 -29.61
CA LEU A 88 6.50 13.04 -28.47
C LEU A 88 5.28 12.90 -27.55
N LEU A 89 5.50 12.35 -26.34
CA LEU A 89 4.48 12.25 -25.30
C LEU A 89 3.96 13.63 -24.89
N ASP A 90 2.66 13.73 -24.63
CA ASP A 90 2.03 14.97 -24.19
C ASP A 90 2.14 15.12 -22.66
N GLU A 91 2.87 16.15 -22.23
CA GLU A 91 3.15 16.43 -20.81
C GLU A 91 1.92 16.85 -19.99
N THR A 92 0.78 17.11 -20.63
CA THR A 92 -0.49 17.36 -19.92
C THR A 92 -0.97 16.13 -19.14
N PHE A 93 -0.49 14.94 -19.53
CA PHE A 93 -0.71 13.69 -18.81
C PHE A 93 0.38 13.48 -17.78
N PHE A 94 0.09 13.80 -16.51
CA PHE A 94 1.06 13.62 -15.42
C PHE A 94 1.40 12.13 -15.16
N MET A 95 0.39 11.25 -15.29
CA MET A 95 0.53 9.80 -15.09
C MET A 95 -0.72 9.13 -15.63
N TYR A 96 -0.57 8.13 -16.50
CA TYR A 96 -1.64 7.47 -17.27
C TYR A 96 -2.25 8.32 -18.37
N GLY A 97 -2.51 7.69 -19.50
CA GLY A 97 -3.17 8.29 -20.66
C GLY A 97 -2.22 8.84 -21.71
N GLU A 98 -0.94 9.07 -21.36
CA GLU A 98 0.11 9.46 -22.30
C GLU A 98 0.34 8.39 -23.39
N ASP A 99 0.29 7.12 -23.00
CA ASP A 99 0.40 5.97 -23.91
C ASP A 99 -0.85 5.83 -24.82
N ILE A 100 -2.02 6.12 -24.28
CA ILE A 100 -3.28 6.12 -25.04
C ILE A 100 -3.28 7.27 -26.05
N ASP A 101 -2.88 8.47 -25.63
CA ASP A 101 -2.80 9.64 -26.48
C ASP A 101 -1.83 9.45 -27.65
N LEU A 102 -0.63 8.95 -27.36
CA LEU A 102 0.38 8.70 -28.38
C LEU A 102 -0.09 7.60 -29.36
N SER A 103 -0.64 6.49 -28.85
CA SER A 103 -1.18 5.41 -29.68
C SER A 103 -2.31 5.92 -30.60
N TYR A 104 -3.19 6.77 -30.09
CA TYR A 104 -4.26 7.37 -30.88
C TYR A 104 -3.73 8.31 -31.95
N ARG A 105 -2.73 9.14 -31.68
CA ARG A 105 -2.09 10.01 -32.68
C ARG A 105 -1.38 9.21 -33.76
N ILE A 106 -0.79 8.05 -33.44
CA ILE A 106 -0.23 7.12 -34.45
C ILE A 106 -1.32 6.69 -35.45
N THR A 107 -2.47 6.24 -34.93
CA THR A 107 -3.58 5.81 -35.80
C THR A 107 -4.20 6.96 -36.60
N GLN A 108 -4.32 8.14 -36.02
CA GLN A 108 -4.79 9.35 -36.74
C GLN A 108 -3.84 9.79 -37.84
N ALA A 109 -2.54 9.50 -37.70
CA ALA A 109 -1.55 9.78 -38.74
C ALA A 109 -1.55 8.77 -39.91
N GLY A 110 -2.45 7.75 -39.86
CA GLY A 110 -2.62 6.74 -40.90
C GLY A 110 -1.76 5.47 -40.69
N TYR A 111 -1.10 5.34 -39.54
CA TYR A 111 -0.33 4.15 -39.18
C TYR A 111 -1.13 3.20 -38.28
N LYS A 112 -0.62 1.98 -38.11
CA LYS A 112 -1.22 0.94 -37.26
C LYS A 112 -0.36 0.66 -36.04
N ASN A 113 -1.00 0.30 -34.94
CA ASN A 113 -0.34 -0.23 -33.75
C ASN A 113 -0.46 -1.75 -33.71
N TYR A 114 0.61 -2.45 -33.37
CA TYR A 114 0.65 -3.91 -33.31
C TYR A 114 1.02 -4.41 -31.92
N TYR A 115 0.33 -5.44 -31.48
CA TYR A 115 0.76 -6.30 -30.39
C TYR A 115 1.55 -7.46 -30.99
N PHE A 116 2.81 -7.62 -30.61
CA PHE A 116 3.68 -8.69 -31.06
C PHE A 116 3.82 -9.77 -29.98
N ALA A 117 3.38 -10.99 -30.29
CA ALA A 117 3.38 -12.11 -29.35
C ALA A 117 4.72 -12.84 -29.27
N GLY A 118 5.62 -12.67 -30.25
CA GLY A 118 6.90 -13.41 -30.34
C GLY A 118 7.96 -12.97 -29.34
N SER A 119 7.74 -11.87 -28.60
CA SER A 119 8.64 -11.44 -27.50
C SER A 119 7.85 -11.08 -26.26
N SER A 120 8.51 -11.15 -25.10
CA SER A 120 7.84 -10.91 -23.81
C SER A 120 8.71 -10.10 -22.86
N ILE A 121 8.07 -9.30 -22.00
CA ILE A 121 8.70 -8.66 -20.84
C ILE A 121 7.98 -9.04 -19.56
N ILE A 122 8.70 -8.98 -18.44
CA ILE A 122 8.11 -9.04 -17.12
C ILE A 122 7.77 -7.61 -16.68
N HIS A 123 6.50 -7.36 -16.39
CA HIS A 123 6.03 -6.08 -15.90
C HIS A 123 5.47 -6.20 -14.48
N TYR A 124 6.24 -5.76 -13.50
CA TYR A 124 5.82 -5.73 -12.10
C TYR A 124 4.84 -4.58 -11.87
N LYS A 125 3.54 -4.90 -11.88
CA LYS A 125 2.49 -3.89 -11.67
C LYS A 125 2.60 -3.22 -10.30
N GLY A 126 2.61 -1.90 -10.30
CA GLY A 126 2.41 -1.10 -9.08
C GLY A 126 3.68 -0.64 -8.39
N GLU A 127 4.87 -0.89 -8.94
CA GLU A 127 6.11 -0.32 -8.43
C GLU A 127 6.09 1.22 -8.54
N SER A 128 5.57 1.75 -9.65
CA SER A 128 5.46 3.20 -9.85
C SER A 128 4.28 3.84 -9.11
N THR A 129 3.29 3.05 -8.67
CA THR A 129 2.07 3.60 -8.05
C THR A 129 1.44 2.61 -7.08
N LYS A 130 1.40 2.96 -5.80
CA LYS A 130 0.61 2.21 -4.82
C LYS A 130 -0.88 2.34 -5.17
N LYS A 131 -1.44 1.36 -5.88
CA LYS A 131 -2.84 1.29 -6.35
C LYS A 131 -3.92 1.44 -5.27
N SER A 132 -3.53 1.52 -4.00
CA SER A 132 -4.45 1.63 -2.86
C SER A 132 -4.80 3.06 -2.45
N SER A 133 -4.18 4.10 -3.03
CA SER A 133 -4.48 5.48 -2.65
C SER A 133 -5.70 6.03 -3.39
N VAL A 134 -6.46 6.88 -2.72
CA VAL A 134 -7.56 7.67 -3.33
C VAL A 134 -7.03 8.48 -4.52
N ASN A 135 -5.80 8.97 -4.42
CA ASN A 135 -5.12 9.72 -5.47
C ASN A 135 -4.97 8.92 -6.78
N TYR A 136 -4.69 7.61 -6.71
CA TYR A 136 -4.61 6.76 -7.92
C TYR A 136 -5.91 6.82 -8.74
N VAL A 137 -7.05 6.64 -8.06
CA VAL A 137 -8.37 6.64 -8.72
C VAL A 137 -8.63 8.00 -9.37
N LEU A 138 -8.38 9.09 -8.65
CA LEU A 138 -8.58 10.45 -9.15
C LEU A 138 -7.66 10.78 -10.32
N VAL A 139 -6.36 10.42 -10.23
CA VAL A 139 -5.38 10.69 -11.31
C VAL A 139 -5.75 9.91 -12.57
N PHE A 140 -6.10 8.61 -12.44
CA PHE A 140 -6.54 7.81 -13.58
C PHE A 140 -7.77 8.39 -14.28
N TYR A 141 -8.81 8.76 -13.51
CA TYR A 141 -10.01 9.34 -14.10
C TYR A 141 -9.80 10.74 -14.67
N LYS A 142 -8.90 11.53 -14.07
CA LYS A 142 -8.50 12.83 -14.60
C LYS A 142 -7.81 12.68 -15.97
N ALA A 143 -6.90 11.70 -16.11
CA ALA A 143 -6.25 11.39 -17.37
C ALA A 143 -7.27 10.99 -18.46
N MET A 144 -8.25 10.14 -18.11
CA MET A 144 -9.33 9.76 -19.02
C MET A 144 -10.19 10.96 -19.46
N ALA A 145 -10.45 11.89 -18.54
CA ALA A 145 -11.21 13.11 -18.85
C ALA A 145 -10.41 14.08 -19.75
N ILE A 146 -9.09 14.17 -19.58
CA ILE A 146 -8.20 14.94 -20.46
C ILE A 146 -8.23 14.34 -21.87
N PHE A 147 -8.04 13.03 -21.99
CA PHE A 147 -8.08 12.32 -23.26
C PHE A 147 -9.41 12.53 -24.00
N ALA A 148 -10.53 12.32 -23.29
CA ALA A 148 -11.86 12.49 -23.86
C ALA A 148 -12.09 13.92 -24.36
N ARG A 149 -11.64 14.93 -23.61
CA ARG A 149 -11.73 16.34 -24.00
C ARG A 149 -10.90 16.66 -25.24
N LYS A 150 -9.70 16.09 -25.33
CA LYS A 150 -8.75 16.34 -26.41
C LYS A 150 -9.23 15.74 -27.73
N HIS A 151 -9.81 14.55 -27.72
CA HIS A 151 -10.03 13.77 -28.93
C HIS A 151 -11.50 13.54 -29.33
N PHE A 152 -12.46 13.69 -28.42
CA PHE A 152 -13.86 13.34 -28.69
C PHE A 152 -14.85 14.51 -28.61
N SER A 153 -14.42 15.76 -28.54
CA SER A 153 -15.26 16.90 -28.17
C SER A 153 -15.97 17.62 -29.34
N GLN A 154 -16.15 17.05 -30.53
CA GLN A 154 -16.59 17.85 -31.68
C GLN A 154 -18.08 17.83 -32.07
N LYS A 155 -18.93 16.92 -31.60
CA LYS A 155 -20.40 17.01 -31.84
C LYS A 155 -21.19 16.37 -30.69
N ASN A 156 -22.13 17.11 -30.12
CA ASN A 156 -22.96 16.75 -28.96
C ASN A 156 -22.17 16.56 -27.64
N ALA A 157 -21.12 17.35 -27.47
CA ALA A 157 -20.10 17.20 -26.45
C ALA A 157 -20.59 17.38 -25.02
N ALA A 158 -21.56 18.27 -24.77
CA ALA A 158 -21.91 18.64 -23.40
C ALA A 158 -22.58 17.48 -22.61
N LEU A 159 -23.60 16.86 -23.21
CA LEU A 159 -24.29 15.75 -22.54
C LEU A 159 -23.39 14.52 -22.42
N PHE A 160 -22.61 14.23 -23.45
CA PHE A 160 -21.69 13.10 -23.47
C PHE A 160 -20.55 13.26 -22.45
N ASN A 161 -19.91 14.43 -22.41
CA ASN A 161 -18.92 14.78 -21.41
C ASN A 161 -19.52 14.77 -19.99
N PHE A 162 -20.74 15.27 -19.82
CA PHE A 162 -21.44 15.18 -18.53
C PHE A 162 -21.64 13.73 -18.09
N LEU A 163 -22.14 12.85 -18.96
CA LEU A 163 -22.36 11.44 -18.63
C LEU A 163 -21.05 10.70 -18.31
N ILE A 164 -19.97 10.99 -19.05
CA ILE A 164 -18.64 10.40 -18.73
C ILE A 164 -18.15 10.90 -17.38
N HIS A 165 -18.19 12.20 -17.13
CA HIS A 165 -17.77 12.75 -15.85
C HIS A 165 -18.63 12.19 -14.71
N LEU A 166 -19.94 12.12 -14.89
CA LEU A 166 -20.85 11.52 -13.90
C LEU A 166 -20.48 10.07 -13.64
N ALA A 167 -20.26 9.25 -14.66
CA ALA A 167 -19.87 7.85 -14.52
C ALA A 167 -18.50 7.71 -13.83
N ILE A 168 -17.53 8.57 -14.17
CA ILE A 168 -16.21 8.63 -13.53
C ILE A 168 -16.35 8.96 -12.05
N TYR A 169 -17.10 10.00 -11.68
CA TYR A 169 -17.30 10.39 -10.28
C TYR A 169 -18.09 9.35 -9.48
N LEU A 170 -19.15 8.79 -10.07
CA LEU A 170 -19.92 7.70 -9.42
C LEU A 170 -19.04 6.48 -9.16
N ARG A 171 -18.20 6.07 -10.14
CA ARG A 171 -17.27 4.97 -9.96
C ARG A 171 -16.19 5.29 -8.93
N ALA A 172 -15.65 6.51 -8.95
CA ALA A 172 -14.67 6.95 -7.95
C ALA A 172 -15.30 6.95 -6.55
N ALA A 173 -16.50 7.51 -6.39
CA ALA A 173 -17.25 7.52 -5.14
C ALA A 173 -17.56 6.08 -4.65
N ALA A 174 -18.02 5.21 -5.55
CA ALA A 174 -18.26 3.80 -5.23
C ALA A 174 -16.97 3.07 -4.81
N ALA A 175 -15.84 3.32 -5.50
CA ALA A 175 -14.56 2.73 -5.14
C ALA A 175 -14.04 3.23 -3.79
N ILE A 176 -14.22 4.52 -3.49
CA ILE A 176 -13.87 5.12 -2.20
C ILE A 176 -14.79 4.56 -1.12
N GLY A 177 -16.11 4.54 -1.35
CA GLY A 177 -17.10 3.98 -0.43
C GLY A 177 -16.85 2.50 -0.12
N ALA A 178 -16.59 1.70 -1.15
CA ALA A 178 -16.26 0.28 -0.97
C ALA A 178 -14.97 0.07 -0.14
N ARG A 179 -13.95 0.92 -0.31
CA ARG A 179 -12.74 0.87 0.52
C ARG A 179 -13.04 1.26 1.96
N PHE A 180 -13.82 2.30 2.17
CA PHE A 180 -14.22 2.76 3.49
C PHE A 180 -15.03 1.68 4.22
N VAL A 181 -16.04 1.10 3.56
CA VAL A 181 -16.81 -0.02 4.09
C VAL A 181 -15.89 -1.21 4.41
N LYS A 182 -15.00 -1.59 3.49
CA LYS A 182 -14.06 -2.70 3.71
C LYS A 182 -13.07 -2.44 4.86
N GLN A 183 -12.72 -1.19 5.12
CA GLN A 183 -11.86 -0.83 6.24
C GLN A 183 -12.60 -0.84 7.57
N LEU A 184 -13.84 -0.33 7.60
CA LEU A 184 -14.66 -0.25 8.80
C LEU A 184 -15.40 -1.53 9.15
N PHE A 185 -15.62 -2.43 8.19
CA PHE A 185 -16.45 -3.62 8.38
C PHE A 185 -16.04 -4.46 9.60
N PHE A 186 -14.74 -4.81 9.70
CA PHE A 186 -14.28 -5.60 10.84
C PHE A 186 -14.27 -4.83 12.17
N PRO A 187 -13.80 -3.58 12.23
CA PRO A 187 -13.99 -2.76 13.43
C PRO A 187 -15.45 -2.58 13.85
N ALA A 188 -16.37 -2.44 12.90
CA ALA A 188 -17.80 -2.31 13.22
C ALA A 188 -18.38 -3.60 13.83
N ILE A 189 -17.94 -4.78 13.34
CA ILE A 189 -18.30 -6.06 13.96
C ILE A 189 -17.73 -6.15 15.38
N ASP A 190 -16.45 -5.82 15.57
CA ASP A 190 -15.83 -5.80 16.90
C ASP A 190 -16.62 -4.87 17.84
N PHE A 191 -16.97 -3.66 17.38
CA PHE A 191 -17.77 -2.70 18.16
C PHE A 191 -19.14 -3.28 18.58
N ALA A 192 -19.88 -3.82 17.61
CA ALA A 192 -21.20 -4.38 17.85
C ALA A 192 -21.15 -5.56 18.84
N LEU A 193 -20.19 -6.48 18.67
CA LEU A 193 -20.03 -7.64 19.55
C LEU A 193 -19.63 -7.23 20.98
N ILE A 194 -18.69 -6.30 21.12
CA ILE A 194 -18.24 -5.82 22.43
C ILE A 194 -19.40 -5.11 23.13
N LEU A 195 -20.10 -4.21 22.43
CA LEU A 195 -21.23 -3.47 22.98
C LEU A 195 -22.36 -4.39 23.42
N ALA A 196 -22.79 -5.31 22.55
CA ALA A 196 -23.83 -6.29 22.87
C ALA A 196 -23.45 -7.15 24.08
N GLY A 197 -22.18 -7.55 24.16
CA GLY A 197 -21.69 -8.33 25.27
C GLY A 197 -21.59 -7.55 26.58
N LEU A 198 -21.32 -6.26 26.56
CA LEU A 198 -21.38 -5.45 27.77
C LEU A 198 -22.79 -5.41 28.36
N TYR A 199 -23.82 -5.27 27.52
CA TYR A 199 -25.21 -5.36 27.97
C TYR A 199 -25.57 -6.75 28.49
N PHE A 200 -25.06 -7.81 27.81
CA PHE A 200 -25.23 -9.19 28.29
C PHE A 200 -24.56 -9.40 29.67
N CYS A 201 -23.30 -8.99 29.80
CA CYS A 201 -22.55 -9.08 31.07
C CYS A 201 -23.26 -8.29 32.19
N LYS A 202 -23.79 -7.11 31.88
CA LYS A 202 -24.59 -6.31 32.81
C LYS A 202 -25.81 -7.09 33.31
N THR A 203 -26.59 -7.66 32.39
CA THR A 203 -27.80 -8.41 32.71
C THR A 203 -27.47 -9.63 33.58
N VAL A 204 -26.45 -10.41 33.24
CA VAL A 204 -26.00 -11.56 34.04
C VAL A 204 -25.52 -11.13 35.43
N TYR A 205 -24.75 -10.04 35.50
CA TYR A 205 -24.24 -9.51 36.76
C TYR A 205 -25.37 -9.00 37.68
N GLU A 206 -26.37 -8.31 37.15
CA GLU A 206 -27.53 -7.86 37.90
C GLU A 206 -28.32 -9.05 38.46
N LEU A 207 -28.65 -10.04 37.65
CA LEU A 207 -29.41 -11.22 38.07
C LEU A 207 -28.69 -12.08 39.12
N LYS A 208 -27.37 -12.28 38.99
CA LYS A 208 -26.64 -13.15 39.89
C LYS A 208 -26.15 -12.49 41.18
N PHE A 209 -25.73 -11.22 41.11
CA PHE A 209 -25.04 -10.55 42.22
C PHE A 209 -25.87 -9.42 42.87
N LYS A 210 -26.77 -8.78 42.13
CA LYS A 210 -27.60 -7.71 42.65
C LYS A 210 -29.02 -8.20 43.01
N LEU A 211 -29.43 -9.34 42.45
CA LEU A 211 -30.74 -9.97 42.63
C LEU A 211 -31.90 -9.07 42.17
N TYR A 212 -31.61 -7.97 41.50
CA TYR A 212 -32.57 -7.02 40.97
C TYR A 212 -32.31 -6.74 39.50
N PRO A 213 -33.29 -6.97 38.61
CA PRO A 213 -33.18 -6.56 37.20
C PRO A 213 -33.25 -5.02 37.09
N ASN A 214 -32.47 -4.45 36.17
CA ASN A 214 -32.37 -3.01 35.93
C ASN A 214 -31.86 -2.19 37.14
N PHE A 215 -30.98 -2.78 37.96
CA PHE A 215 -30.32 -2.10 39.07
C PHE A 215 -29.55 -0.84 38.65
N TYR A 216 -28.87 -0.91 37.49
CA TYR A 216 -28.11 0.22 36.94
C TYR A 216 -29.00 1.05 35.99
N SER A 217 -28.90 2.40 36.09
CA SER A 217 -29.60 3.32 35.20
C SER A 217 -29.21 3.09 33.73
N ARG A 218 -30.20 2.96 32.86
CA ARG A 218 -29.97 2.82 31.41
C ARG A 218 -29.29 4.05 30.83
N GLU A 219 -29.69 5.25 31.23
CA GLU A 219 -29.13 6.51 30.71
C GLU A 219 -27.62 6.60 30.90
N ILE A 220 -27.11 6.16 32.07
CA ILE A 220 -25.67 6.13 32.37
C ILE A 220 -24.97 5.07 31.50
N LEU A 221 -25.54 3.89 31.37
CA LEU A 221 -24.93 2.79 30.63
C LEU A 221 -24.95 3.02 29.12
N ASP A 222 -26.04 3.61 28.60
CA ASP A 222 -26.18 3.91 27.17
C ASP A 222 -25.16 4.96 26.71
N PHE A 223 -24.61 5.76 27.61
CA PHE A 223 -23.49 6.65 27.34
C PHE A 223 -22.13 5.96 27.54
N PHE A 224 -21.92 5.31 28.69
CA PHE A 224 -20.59 4.78 29.04
C PHE A 224 -20.20 3.50 28.29
N PHE A 225 -21.14 2.62 27.95
CA PHE A 225 -20.80 1.36 27.26
C PHE A 225 -20.29 1.60 25.84
N PRO A 226 -20.92 2.44 24.99
CA PRO A 226 -20.32 2.83 23.71
C PRO A 226 -18.98 3.53 23.90
N LEU A 227 -18.84 4.43 24.88
CA LEU A 227 -17.60 5.14 25.16
C LEU A 227 -16.48 4.18 25.55
N TYR A 228 -16.71 3.22 26.45
CA TYR A 228 -15.71 2.23 26.84
C TYR A 228 -15.32 1.32 25.67
N THR A 229 -16.29 0.92 24.86
CA THR A 229 -16.05 0.14 23.64
C THR A 229 -15.12 0.91 22.70
N LEU A 230 -15.38 2.19 22.46
CA LEU A 230 -14.52 3.06 21.64
C LEU A 230 -13.13 3.23 22.23
N ILE A 231 -13.00 3.37 23.56
CA ILE A 231 -11.71 3.47 24.24
C ILE A 231 -10.91 2.18 24.01
N TRP A 232 -11.47 0.99 24.28
CA TRP A 232 -10.77 -0.27 24.03
C TRP A 232 -10.34 -0.39 22.57
N MET A 233 -11.23 -0.11 21.63
CA MET A 233 -10.90 -0.15 20.20
C MET A 233 -9.77 0.82 19.84
N CYS A 234 -9.78 2.03 20.39
CA CYS A 234 -8.75 3.04 20.18
C CYS A 234 -7.38 2.54 20.69
N PHE A 235 -7.34 2.01 21.92
CA PHE A 235 -6.10 1.47 22.49
C PHE A 235 -5.60 0.23 21.75
N VAL A 236 -6.49 -0.65 21.30
CA VAL A 236 -6.15 -1.79 20.44
C VAL A 236 -5.60 -1.32 19.10
N TYR A 237 -6.18 -0.28 18.51
CA TYR A 237 -5.67 0.32 17.28
C TYR A 237 -4.26 0.90 17.46
N PHE A 238 -4.03 1.71 18.51
CA PHE A 238 -2.72 2.29 18.78
C PHE A 238 -1.67 1.23 19.16
N SER A 239 -2.05 0.16 19.83
CA SER A 239 -1.18 -0.98 20.09
C SER A 239 -0.87 -1.82 18.85
N GLY A 240 -1.52 -1.57 17.72
CA GLY A 240 -1.32 -2.33 16.47
C GLY A 240 -2.11 -3.63 16.38
N GLY A 241 -3.21 -3.78 17.15
CA GLY A 241 -4.06 -4.97 17.11
C GLY A 241 -4.83 -5.15 15.79
N TYR A 242 -4.92 -4.10 14.97
CA TYR A 242 -5.50 -4.14 13.63
C TYR A 242 -4.45 -4.21 12.50
N ASP A 243 -3.14 -4.31 12.84
CA ASP A 243 -2.08 -4.47 11.85
C ASP A 243 -2.11 -5.85 11.17
N ARG A 244 -1.36 -5.94 10.08
CA ARG A 244 -1.13 -7.19 9.34
C ARG A 244 0.34 -7.57 9.41
N PRO A 245 0.69 -8.78 9.82
CA PRO A 245 -0.17 -9.84 10.37
C PRO A 245 -0.72 -9.49 11.76
N THR A 246 -1.87 -10.10 12.12
CA THR A 246 -2.50 -9.84 13.41
C THR A 246 -1.69 -10.48 14.55
N SER A 247 -1.42 -9.72 15.59
CA SER A 247 -0.68 -10.17 16.78
C SER A 247 -1.56 -10.16 18.02
N ILE A 248 -1.73 -11.33 18.65
CA ILE A 248 -2.49 -11.47 19.89
C ILE A 248 -1.88 -10.61 21.00
N ARG A 249 -0.55 -10.58 21.11
CA ARG A 249 0.15 -9.77 22.13
C ARG A 249 -0.19 -8.27 22.02
N LYS A 250 -0.29 -7.73 20.78
CA LYS A 250 -0.66 -6.34 20.53
C LYS A 250 -2.12 -6.05 20.93
N ILE A 251 -3.03 -7.00 20.68
CA ILE A 251 -4.44 -6.92 21.10
C ILE A 251 -4.55 -6.92 22.61
N THR A 252 -3.95 -7.92 23.28
CA THR A 252 -3.97 -8.03 24.75
C THR A 252 -3.41 -6.78 25.41
N ARG A 253 -2.27 -6.28 24.92
CA ARG A 253 -1.69 -5.01 25.39
C ARG A 253 -2.68 -3.85 25.25
N GLY A 254 -3.35 -3.74 24.09
CA GLY A 254 -4.32 -2.68 23.85
C GLY A 254 -5.53 -2.74 24.77
N VAL A 255 -6.10 -3.94 25.01
CA VAL A 255 -7.21 -4.12 25.94
C VAL A 255 -6.79 -3.79 27.37
N LEU A 256 -5.63 -4.29 27.84
CA LEU A 256 -5.16 -4.03 29.20
C LEU A 256 -4.88 -2.54 29.43
N THR A 257 -4.19 -1.86 28.51
CA THR A 257 -3.90 -0.42 28.65
C THR A 257 -5.17 0.42 28.56
N GLY A 258 -6.14 0.04 27.68
CA GLY A 258 -7.44 0.67 27.60
C GLY A 258 -8.26 0.48 28.88
N SER A 259 -8.23 -0.71 29.48
CA SER A 259 -8.91 -1.00 30.76
C SER A 259 -8.31 -0.19 31.91
N ALA A 260 -6.98 -0.11 31.99
CA ALA A 260 -6.31 0.73 32.97
C ALA A 260 -6.70 2.21 32.81
N PHE A 261 -6.75 2.70 31.58
CA PHE A 261 -7.19 4.07 31.29
C PHE A 261 -8.64 4.33 31.71
N ILE A 262 -9.56 3.40 31.40
CA ILE A 262 -10.96 3.49 31.83
C ILE A 262 -11.05 3.51 33.35
N LEU A 263 -10.31 2.66 34.08
CA LEU A 263 -10.32 2.61 35.54
C LEU A 263 -9.76 3.89 36.17
N ILE A 264 -8.74 4.49 35.57
CA ILE A 264 -8.20 5.79 36.02
C ILE A 264 -9.28 6.88 35.88
N ILE A 265 -9.89 7.00 34.71
CA ILE A 265 -10.98 7.97 34.49
C ILE A 265 -12.14 7.69 35.46
N TYR A 266 -12.55 6.44 35.58
CA TYR A 266 -13.61 6.03 36.47
C TYR A 266 -13.35 6.45 37.92
N SER A 267 -12.11 6.39 38.39
CA SER A 267 -11.76 6.80 39.75
C SER A 267 -11.89 8.31 40.00
N LEU A 268 -11.77 9.12 38.93
CA LEU A 268 -11.88 10.58 38.96
C LEU A 268 -13.31 11.09 38.78
N LEU A 269 -14.26 10.23 38.36
CA LEU A 269 -15.63 10.61 38.14
C LEU A 269 -16.35 10.87 39.50
N PRO A 270 -17.36 11.78 39.54
CA PRO A 270 -18.28 11.91 40.65
C PRO A 270 -18.99 10.59 40.95
N GLU A 271 -19.40 10.39 42.20
CA GLU A 271 -20.04 9.15 42.67
C GLU A 271 -21.28 8.74 41.84
N TYR A 272 -22.05 9.72 41.41
CA TYR A 272 -23.22 9.52 40.59
C TYR A 272 -22.92 8.75 39.27
N TYR A 273 -21.76 8.95 38.65
CA TYR A 273 -21.36 8.28 37.41
C TYR A 273 -20.56 6.99 37.64
N ARG A 274 -20.23 6.67 38.88
CA ARG A 274 -19.47 5.45 39.26
C ARG A 274 -20.41 4.26 39.48
N PHE A 275 -20.86 3.63 38.38
CA PHE A 275 -21.84 2.55 38.46
C PHE A 275 -21.27 1.20 38.95
N SER A 276 -20.18 0.67 38.40
CA SER A 276 -19.59 -0.62 38.86
C SER A 276 -18.18 -0.87 38.30
N ARG A 277 -17.22 -1.06 39.23
CA ARG A 277 -15.84 -1.49 38.85
C ARG A 277 -15.85 -2.91 38.30
N ALA A 278 -16.69 -3.78 38.85
CA ALA A 278 -16.79 -5.17 38.44
C ALA A 278 -17.23 -5.29 36.97
N LEU A 279 -18.19 -4.47 36.53
CA LEU A 279 -18.64 -4.44 35.13
C LEU A 279 -17.52 -4.01 34.17
N ILE A 280 -16.63 -3.09 34.58
CA ILE A 280 -15.47 -2.70 33.77
C ILE A 280 -14.48 -3.86 33.64
N LEU A 281 -14.17 -4.57 34.73
CA LEU A 281 -13.27 -5.72 34.72
C LEU A 281 -13.83 -6.90 33.92
N ILE A 282 -15.11 -7.25 34.14
CA ILE A 282 -15.80 -8.29 33.37
C ILE A 282 -15.85 -7.91 31.88
N GLY A 283 -16.17 -6.65 31.58
CA GLY A 283 -16.19 -6.10 30.24
C GLY A 283 -14.80 -6.17 29.56
N SER A 284 -13.73 -5.94 30.30
CA SER A 284 -12.34 -6.07 29.81
C SER A 284 -12.01 -7.51 29.39
N ILE A 285 -12.36 -8.48 30.24
CA ILE A 285 -12.15 -9.91 29.95
C ILE A 285 -13.02 -10.31 28.74
N TYR A 286 -14.28 -9.90 28.73
CA TYR A 286 -15.17 -10.17 27.61
C TYR A 286 -14.65 -9.57 26.30
N THR A 287 -14.22 -8.31 26.32
CA THR A 287 -13.62 -7.65 25.16
C THR A 287 -12.41 -8.41 24.62
N LEU A 288 -11.54 -8.89 25.51
CA LEU A 288 -10.40 -9.72 25.11
C LEU A 288 -10.85 -11.03 24.44
N LEU A 289 -11.84 -11.71 25.03
CA LEU A 289 -12.41 -12.93 24.44
C LEU A 289 -13.03 -12.68 23.06
N VAL A 290 -13.78 -11.60 22.89
CA VAL A 290 -14.34 -11.23 21.58
C VAL A 290 -13.22 -11.05 20.54
N TYR A 291 -12.18 -10.31 20.88
CA TYR A 291 -11.05 -10.15 19.95
C TYR A 291 -10.35 -11.48 19.63
N LEU A 292 -10.13 -12.34 20.60
CA LEU A 292 -9.50 -13.64 20.38
C LEU A 292 -10.36 -14.53 19.48
N LEU A 293 -11.65 -14.65 19.80
CA LEU A 293 -12.59 -15.47 19.03
C LEU A 293 -12.78 -14.96 17.61
N THR A 294 -12.99 -13.66 17.42
CA THR A 294 -13.15 -13.09 16.07
C THR A 294 -11.89 -13.28 15.23
N ARG A 295 -10.70 -13.11 15.81
CA ARG A 295 -9.44 -13.34 15.08
C ARG A 295 -9.22 -14.82 14.76
N LEU A 296 -9.59 -15.73 15.65
CA LEU A 296 -9.54 -17.18 15.41
C LEU A 296 -10.49 -17.58 14.27
N ILE A 297 -11.73 -17.10 14.30
CA ILE A 297 -12.74 -17.33 13.24
C ILE A 297 -12.22 -16.80 11.89
N TYR A 298 -11.72 -15.56 11.85
CA TYR A 298 -11.18 -14.97 10.62
C TYR A 298 -9.96 -15.71 10.10
N HIS A 299 -9.12 -16.26 10.98
CA HIS A 299 -7.99 -17.12 10.61
C HIS A 299 -8.49 -18.45 10.00
N SER A 300 -9.44 -19.11 10.65
CA SER A 300 -10.06 -20.36 10.18
C SER A 300 -10.74 -20.20 8.81
N MET A 301 -11.39 -19.06 8.57
CA MET A 301 -11.98 -18.71 7.26
C MET A 301 -10.91 -18.40 6.19
N ARG A 302 -9.63 -18.63 6.46
CA ARG A 302 -8.49 -18.34 5.57
C ARG A 302 -8.48 -16.92 5.01
N LEU A 303 -9.04 -15.97 5.76
CA LEU A 303 -8.97 -14.57 5.38
C LEU A 303 -7.51 -14.12 5.47
N LYS A 304 -6.87 -13.85 4.32
CA LYS A 304 -5.46 -13.43 4.20
C LYS A 304 -5.09 -12.28 5.14
N ARG A 305 -6.07 -11.45 5.50
CA ARG A 305 -5.93 -10.30 6.38
C ARG A 305 -5.61 -10.68 7.84
N PHE A 306 -6.06 -11.83 8.32
CA PHE A 306 -6.06 -12.21 9.73
C PHE A 306 -5.24 -13.48 10.01
N LYS A 307 -4.17 -13.72 9.27
CA LYS A 307 -3.22 -14.78 9.62
C LYS A 307 -2.69 -14.52 11.03
N LEU A 308 -3.05 -15.42 11.96
CA LEU A 308 -2.50 -15.46 13.31
C LEU A 308 -1.09 -16.04 13.23
N GLY A 309 -0.12 -15.25 13.58
CA GLY A 309 1.27 -15.65 13.56
C GLY A 309 2.11 -14.50 13.03
N GLY A 310 2.85 -13.86 13.92
CA GLY A 310 3.76 -12.77 13.59
C GLY A 310 5.04 -13.21 12.89
N HIS A 311 5.02 -14.40 12.29
CA HIS A 311 6.05 -14.82 11.36
C HIS A 311 5.46 -14.65 9.97
N LYS A 312 6.01 -13.77 9.14
CA LYS A 312 6.14 -14.09 7.72
C LYS A 312 6.54 -15.57 7.73
N ALA A 313 5.79 -16.45 7.09
CA ALA A 313 6.20 -17.84 6.92
C ALA A 313 7.68 -17.75 6.57
N ASN A 314 8.53 -18.38 7.40
CA ASN A 314 9.97 -18.25 7.28
C ASN A 314 10.29 -18.45 5.82
N ALA A 315 10.80 -17.41 5.15
CA ALA A 315 10.98 -17.45 3.72
C ALA A 315 12.03 -18.52 3.40
N ARG A 316 11.66 -19.48 2.59
CA ARG A 316 12.57 -20.50 2.05
C ARG A 316 12.94 -20.04 0.65
N ILE A 317 14.13 -19.45 0.55
CA ILE A 317 14.58 -18.69 -0.62
C ILE A 317 15.64 -19.50 -1.36
N ALA A 318 15.58 -19.54 -2.70
CA ALA A 318 16.70 -19.93 -3.53
C ALA A 318 17.25 -18.71 -4.29
N ILE A 319 18.55 -18.57 -4.32
CA ILE A 319 19.28 -17.58 -5.11
C ILE A 319 19.95 -18.31 -6.27
N ILE A 320 19.73 -17.82 -7.48
CA ILE A 320 20.21 -18.45 -8.72
C ILE A 320 21.21 -17.53 -9.39
N GLY A 321 22.42 -18.04 -9.64
CA GLY A 321 23.51 -17.30 -10.29
C GLY A 321 24.88 -17.92 -10.06
N SER A 322 25.92 -17.09 -10.11
CA SER A 322 27.27 -17.46 -9.70
C SER A 322 27.44 -17.41 -8.18
N GLU A 323 28.50 -18.04 -7.67
CA GLU A 323 28.78 -18.01 -6.22
C GLU A 323 29.02 -16.57 -5.71
N GLN A 324 29.61 -15.70 -6.51
CA GLN A 324 29.85 -14.30 -6.16
C GLN A 324 28.51 -13.55 -5.98
N GLU A 325 27.56 -13.75 -6.88
CA GLU A 325 26.23 -13.15 -6.79
C GLU A 325 25.42 -13.74 -5.63
N PHE A 326 25.55 -15.04 -5.36
CA PHE A 326 24.95 -15.66 -4.17
C PHE A 326 25.42 -14.98 -2.87
N ILE A 327 26.74 -14.77 -2.70
CA ILE A 327 27.30 -14.07 -1.54
C ILE A 327 26.80 -12.63 -1.46
N ARG A 328 26.75 -11.90 -2.57
CA ARG A 328 26.23 -10.53 -2.64
C ARG A 328 24.78 -10.47 -2.22
N VAL A 329 23.93 -11.29 -2.83
CA VAL A 329 22.46 -11.25 -2.61
C VAL A 329 22.10 -11.79 -1.24
N SER A 330 22.75 -12.85 -0.73
CA SER A 330 22.56 -13.32 0.64
C SER A 330 22.96 -12.27 1.68
N GLY A 331 24.07 -11.54 1.42
CA GLY A 331 24.47 -10.39 2.24
C GLY A 331 23.44 -9.24 2.23
N LEU A 332 22.76 -9.01 1.11
CA LEU A 332 21.63 -8.07 1.04
C LEU A 332 20.43 -8.56 1.85
N LEU A 333 20.09 -9.86 1.75
CA LEU A 333 19.00 -10.45 2.53
C LEU A 333 19.23 -10.35 4.04
N LEU A 334 20.47 -10.57 4.51
CA LEU A 334 20.83 -10.43 5.93
C LEU A 334 20.65 -8.99 6.45
N LYS A 335 20.85 -7.98 5.60
CA LYS A 335 20.63 -6.56 5.94
C LYS A 335 19.15 -6.16 5.92
N THR A 336 18.28 -7.01 5.38
CA THR A 336 16.84 -6.80 5.39
C THR A 336 16.22 -7.45 6.64
N ASN A 337 15.08 -6.93 7.13
CA ASN A 337 14.36 -7.51 8.26
C ASN A 337 13.61 -8.82 7.91
N ILE A 338 14.04 -9.55 6.91
CA ILE A 338 13.43 -10.80 6.47
C ILE A 338 14.08 -11.94 7.23
N ARG A 339 13.30 -12.63 8.02
CA ARG A 339 13.73 -13.90 8.61
C ARG A 339 13.57 -14.99 7.56
N SER A 340 14.67 -15.31 6.86
CA SER A 340 14.73 -16.51 6.03
C SER A 340 15.05 -17.70 6.92
N GLU A 341 14.27 -18.77 6.81
CA GLU A 341 14.53 -20.05 7.46
C GLU A 341 15.60 -20.83 6.71
N PHE A 342 15.63 -20.63 5.41
CA PHE A 342 16.50 -21.34 4.50
C PHE A 342 16.87 -20.44 3.32
N VAL A 343 18.15 -20.38 2.99
CA VAL A 343 18.65 -19.72 1.79
C VAL A 343 19.53 -20.71 1.04
N GLY A 344 19.00 -21.25 -0.08
CA GLY A 344 19.71 -22.20 -0.94
C GLY A 344 20.38 -21.52 -2.12
N PHE A 345 21.46 -22.10 -2.61
CA PHE A 345 22.20 -21.68 -3.78
C PHE A 345 21.95 -22.63 -4.95
N ILE A 346 21.48 -22.10 -6.07
CA ILE A 346 21.33 -22.82 -7.34
C ILE A 346 22.32 -22.21 -8.33
N SER A 347 23.26 -23.03 -8.83
CA SER A 347 24.27 -22.57 -9.77
C SER A 347 23.79 -22.65 -11.21
N ASN A 348 24.26 -21.72 -12.03
CA ASN A 348 24.18 -21.77 -13.47
C ASN A 348 25.44 -22.36 -14.14
N GLU A 349 26.47 -22.71 -13.35
CA GLU A 349 27.74 -23.26 -13.82
C GLU A 349 27.91 -24.73 -13.42
N ASN A 350 28.49 -25.56 -14.28
CA ASN A 350 28.67 -27.00 -14.06
C ASN A 350 29.95 -27.38 -13.28
N ASN A 351 30.63 -26.43 -12.66
CA ASN A 351 31.91 -26.68 -11.99
C ASN A 351 31.70 -27.03 -10.50
N GLY A 352 32.46 -28.03 -10.02
CA GLY A 352 32.39 -28.61 -8.67
C GLY A 352 32.36 -27.59 -7.52
N ILE A 353 31.15 -27.18 -7.14
CA ILE A 353 30.85 -26.15 -6.16
C ILE A 353 31.02 -26.75 -4.76
N LYS A 354 31.87 -26.14 -3.92
CA LYS A 354 32.08 -26.52 -2.52
C LYS A 354 31.25 -25.70 -1.52
N ASN A 355 30.16 -25.12 -1.96
CA ASN A 355 29.34 -24.27 -1.10
C ASN A 355 28.30 -25.11 -0.33
N GLU A 356 28.28 -25.03 1.00
CA GLU A 356 27.34 -25.78 1.86
C GLU A 356 25.87 -25.45 1.58
N SER A 357 25.57 -24.28 1.03
CA SER A 357 24.23 -23.86 0.66
C SER A 357 23.80 -24.33 -0.74
N TYR A 358 24.64 -25.06 -1.46
CA TYR A 358 24.32 -25.54 -2.80
C TYR A 358 23.22 -26.59 -2.78
N ILE A 359 22.16 -26.36 -3.54
CA ILE A 359 20.97 -27.22 -3.58
C ILE A 359 20.64 -27.76 -4.97
N GLY A 360 21.37 -27.37 -6.02
CA GLY A 360 21.16 -27.90 -7.36
C GLY A 360 21.65 -26.98 -8.48
N HIS A 361 21.46 -27.46 -9.71
CA HIS A 361 21.80 -26.72 -10.92
C HIS A 361 20.56 -26.01 -11.50
N PHE A 362 20.78 -24.99 -12.34
CA PHE A 362 19.74 -24.18 -12.99
C PHE A 362 18.66 -25.00 -13.70
N ASP A 363 19.04 -26.15 -14.28
CA ASP A 363 18.07 -27.02 -14.96
C ASP A 363 17.16 -27.78 -13.99
N GLN A 364 17.60 -27.95 -12.73
CA GLN A 364 16.93 -28.71 -11.67
C GLN A 364 16.11 -27.82 -10.73
N ILE A 365 15.76 -26.60 -11.15
CA ILE A 365 15.01 -25.65 -10.32
C ILE A 365 13.67 -26.24 -9.85
N HIS A 366 12.98 -26.99 -10.71
CA HIS A 366 11.67 -27.57 -10.40
C HIS A 366 11.78 -28.54 -9.21
N GLU A 367 12.75 -29.45 -9.30
CA GLU A 367 13.03 -30.43 -8.25
C GLU A 367 13.50 -29.74 -6.95
N ALA A 368 14.35 -28.71 -7.05
CA ALA A 368 14.79 -27.95 -5.91
C ALA A 368 13.62 -27.25 -5.19
N ILE A 369 12.65 -26.71 -5.94
CA ILE A 369 11.44 -26.10 -5.38
C ILE A 369 10.64 -27.12 -4.56
N GLU A 370 10.43 -28.32 -5.09
CA GLU A 370 9.64 -29.36 -4.42
C GLU A 370 10.36 -29.95 -3.21
N ILE A 371 11.66 -30.33 -3.36
CA ILE A 371 12.45 -30.97 -2.30
C ILE A 371 12.63 -30.00 -1.11
N HIS A 372 13.01 -28.76 -1.39
CA HIS A 372 13.32 -27.78 -0.36
C HIS A 372 12.12 -26.92 0.03
N GLN A 373 10.92 -27.18 -0.54
CA GLN A 373 9.69 -26.41 -0.30
C GLN A 373 9.91 -24.90 -0.40
N LEU A 374 10.60 -24.48 -1.47
CA LEU A 374 10.92 -23.09 -1.70
C LEU A 374 9.63 -22.29 -1.96
N ASN A 375 9.56 -21.10 -1.40
CA ASN A 375 8.46 -20.19 -1.64
C ASN A 375 8.89 -18.92 -2.39
N GLU A 376 10.19 -18.66 -2.45
CA GLU A 376 10.75 -17.55 -3.21
C GLU A 376 12.00 -17.98 -4.00
N VAL A 377 12.13 -17.50 -5.24
CA VAL A 377 13.28 -17.71 -6.10
C VAL A 377 13.78 -16.35 -6.59
N ILE A 378 15.08 -16.09 -6.40
CA ILE A 378 15.75 -14.84 -6.80
C ILE A 378 16.73 -15.13 -7.92
N PHE A 379 16.49 -14.59 -9.11
CA PHE A 379 17.39 -14.67 -10.25
C PHE A 379 18.41 -13.53 -10.23
N CYS A 380 19.69 -13.84 -10.33
CA CYS A 380 20.75 -12.84 -10.47
C CYS A 380 20.91 -12.45 -11.95
N ALA A 381 20.43 -11.24 -12.30
CA ALA A 381 20.42 -10.78 -13.69
C ALA A 381 21.81 -10.42 -14.25
N ARG A 382 22.88 -10.51 -13.45
CA ARG A 382 24.26 -10.43 -13.91
C ARG A 382 24.68 -11.69 -14.68
N ASP A 383 24.23 -12.86 -14.19
CA ASP A 383 24.72 -14.16 -14.63
C ASP A 383 23.74 -14.91 -15.52
N ILE A 384 22.47 -14.52 -15.49
CA ILE A 384 21.38 -15.18 -16.20
C ILE A 384 20.73 -14.19 -17.16
N THR A 385 20.55 -14.60 -18.40
CA THR A 385 19.94 -13.73 -19.41
C THR A 385 18.46 -13.49 -19.11
N SER A 386 17.95 -12.33 -19.49
CA SER A 386 16.51 -12.01 -19.33
C SER A 386 15.62 -13.02 -20.03
N THR A 387 16.07 -13.59 -21.15
CA THR A 387 15.34 -14.62 -21.90
C THR A 387 15.20 -15.90 -21.09
N ASP A 388 16.29 -16.37 -20.47
CA ASP A 388 16.30 -17.59 -19.65
C ASP A 388 15.45 -17.41 -18.39
N ILE A 389 15.55 -16.23 -17.74
CA ILE A 389 14.71 -15.89 -16.58
C ILE A 389 13.23 -15.98 -16.96
N ILE A 390 12.81 -15.34 -18.05
CA ILE A 390 11.42 -15.33 -18.52
C ILE A 390 10.96 -16.75 -18.86
N GLN A 391 11.77 -17.51 -19.58
CA GLN A 391 11.44 -18.88 -19.96
C GLN A 391 11.25 -19.78 -18.73
N LYS A 392 12.17 -19.72 -17.76
CA LYS A 392 12.04 -20.49 -16.50
C LYS A 392 10.83 -20.03 -15.67
N MET A 393 10.57 -18.73 -15.56
CA MET A 393 9.36 -18.23 -14.88
C MET A 393 8.09 -18.76 -15.52
N MET A 394 8.01 -18.83 -16.86
CA MET A 394 6.85 -19.37 -17.57
C MET A 394 6.64 -20.87 -17.30
N THR A 395 7.70 -21.66 -17.23
CA THR A 395 7.62 -23.11 -16.93
C THR A 395 7.24 -23.38 -15.48
N LEU A 396 7.60 -22.50 -14.56
CA LEU A 396 7.40 -22.66 -13.11
C LEU A 396 6.13 -21.96 -12.58
N VAL A 397 5.28 -21.39 -13.44
CA VAL A 397 4.03 -20.68 -13.06
C VAL A 397 3.13 -21.53 -12.14
N THR A 398 3.07 -22.83 -12.39
CA THR A 398 2.19 -23.76 -11.65
C THR A 398 2.68 -24.07 -10.23
N THR A 399 3.95 -23.81 -9.90
CA THR A 399 4.53 -24.14 -8.60
C THR A 399 4.07 -23.18 -7.47
N GLY A 400 3.51 -22.03 -7.81
CA GLY A 400 3.07 -21.02 -6.83
C GLY A 400 4.19 -20.27 -6.11
N VAL A 401 5.44 -20.44 -6.54
CA VAL A 401 6.62 -19.75 -6.01
C VAL A 401 6.63 -18.29 -6.47
N GLU A 402 7.11 -17.40 -5.62
CA GLU A 402 7.32 -15.99 -5.97
C GLU A 402 8.71 -15.80 -6.61
N PHE A 403 8.73 -15.12 -7.77
CA PHE A 403 9.97 -14.84 -8.48
C PHE A 403 10.43 -13.41 -8.26
N LYS A 404 11.76 -13.25 -8.04
CA LYS A 404 12.42 -11.97 -7.85
C LYS A 404 13.67 -11.89 -8.71
N ILE A 405 14.09 -10.67 -9.02
CA ILE A 405 15.28 -10.41 -9.81
C ILE A 405 16.21 -9.51 -9.00
N ALA A 406 17.46 -9.91 -8.89
CA ALA A 406 18.56 -9.09 -8.36
C ALA A 406 19.31 -8.47 -9.53
N PRO A 407 19.16 -7.15 -9.78
CA PRO A 407 19.90 -6.48 -10.84
C PRO A 407 21.42 -6.46 -10.53
N PRO A 408 22.28 -6.37 -11.55
CA PRO A 408 23.72 -6.22 -11.35
C PRO A 408 24.03 -5.01 -10.48
N GLU A 409 25.00 -5.14 -9.57
CA GLU A 409 25.51 -4.06 -8.71
C GLU A 409 24.45 -3.30 -7.87
N SER A 410 23.19 -3.72 -7.92
CA SER A 410 22.10 -3.08 -7.21
C SER A 410 22.06 -3.49 -5.73
N LEU A 411 21.71 -2.53 -4.87
CA LEU A 411 21.40 -2.76 -3.46
C LEU A 411 19.92 -3.17 -3.24
N SER A 412 19.18 -3.41 -4.32
CA SER A 412 17.77 -3.77 -4.29
C SER A 412 17.50 -5.06 -5.04
N ILE A 413 16.46 -5.79 -4.61
CA ILE A 413 15.94 -6.97 -5.29
C ILE A 413 14.50 -6.65 -5.71
N ILE A 414 14.20 -6.78 -6.99
CA ILE A 414 12.92 -6.44 -7.60
C ILE A 414 12.02 -7.68 -7.57
N GLY A 415 10.81 -7.56 -7.07
CA GLY A 415 9.87 -8.67 -6.96
C GLY A 415 8.45 -8.33 -7.41
N SER A 416 7.59 -9.35 -7.50
CA SER A 416 6.18 -9.14 -7.81
C SER A 416 5.45 -8.54 -6.61
N ASN A 417 4.82 -7.38 -6.81
CA ASN A 417 3.85 -6.86 -5.86
C ASN A 417 2.57 -7.70 -5.91
N SER A 418 2.43 -8.67 -5.03
CA SER A 418 1.10 -9.16 -4.74
C SER A 418 0.37 -8.10 -3.92
N ILE A 419 -0.87 -7.77 -4.32
CA ILE A 419 -1.72 -6.72 -3.72
C ILE A 419 -1.93 -6.93 -2.20
N ASP A 420 -1.61 -8.10 -1.69
CA ASP A 420 -1.85 -8.55 -0.31
C ASP A 420 -0.59 -8.69 0.56
N THR A 421 0.61 -8.57 -0.01
CA THR A 421 1.87 -8.59 0.75
C THR A 421 2.51 -7.20 0.72
N ALA A 422 2.78 -6.65 1.89
CA ALA A 422 3.41 -5.34 2.03
C ALA A 422 4.85 -5.40 1.48
N GLY A 423 5.04 -4.88 0.28
CA GLY A 423 6.32 -4.47 -0.27
C GLY A 423 7.38 -5.56 -0.43
N ASP A 424 7.40 -6.18 -1.60
CA ASP A 424 8.41 -7.18 -1.94
C ASP A 424 9.62 -6.59 -2.69
N LEU A 425 9.93 -5.33 -2.43
CA LEU A 425 11.22 -4.77 -2.78
C LEU A 425 12.17 -5.00 -1.59
N TYR A 426 13.16 -5.86 -1.74
CA TYR A 426 14.26 -5.94 -0.78
C TYR A 426 15.18 -4.73 -0.98
N VAL A 427 14.79 -3.60 -0.45
CA VAL A 427 15.62 -2.41 -0.33
C VAL A 427 16.18 -2.37 1.08
N ILE A 428 17.40 -1.94 1.25
CA ILE A 428 17.90 -1.49 2.56
C ILE A 428 16.87 -0.48 3.06
N ASP A 429 16.20 -0.82 4.17
CA ASP A 429 14.94 -0.20 4.60
C ASP A 429 15.14 1.27 5.02
N VAL A 430 15.09 2.16 4.05
CA VAL A 430 15.06 3.61 4.29
C VAL A 430 13.68 4.07 4.80
N ASN A 431 12.71 3.15 4.92
CA ASN A 431 11.31 3.48 5.18
C ASN A 431 10.88 3.22 6.63
N ASN A 432 11.75 3.45 7.61
CA ASN A 432 11.38 3.22 9.01
C ASN A 432 10.25 4.15 9.48
N VAL A 433 10.27 5.44 9.08
CA VAL A 433 9.20 6.41 9.38
C VAL A 433 7.85 6.02 8.79
N GLY A 434 7.83 5.27 7.68
CA GLY A 434 6.63 4.79 7.01
C GLY A 434 5.99 3.55 7.64
N ARG A 435 6.65 2.87 8.58
CA ARG A 435 6.11 1.69 9.26
C ARG A 435 4.82 2.02 10.01
N PRO A 436 3.81 1.15 9.98
CA PRO A 436 2.53 1.41 10.65
C PRO A 436 2.67 1.78 12.12
N GLU A 437 3.59 1.14 12.85
CA GLU A 437 3.88 1.45 14.26
C GLU A 437 4.39 2.88 14.43
N ASN A 438 5.37 3.28 13.63
CA ASN A 438 5.99 4.59 13.71
C ASN A 438 5.01 5.70 13.29
N ARG A 439 4.17 5.45 12.28
CA ARG A 439 3.09 6.38 11.89
C ARG A 439 2.06 6.57 13.00
N ARG A 440 1.71 5.51 13.74
CA ARG A 440 0.79 5.63 14.89
C ARG A 440 1.43 6.36 16.05
N ASN A 441 2.66 5.98 16.43
CA ASN A 441 3.40 6.63 17.51
C ASN A 441 3.60 8.12 17.23
N LYS A 442 3.97 8.44 15.99
CA LYS A 442 4.09 9.82 15.51
C LYS A 442 2.75 10.56 15.63
N ARG A 443 1.65 9.94 15.21
CA ARG A 443 0.32 10.54 15.31
C ARG A 443 -0.12 10.72 16.75
N LEU A 444 0.17 9.77 17.63
CA LEU A 444 -0.10 9.89 19.05
C LEU A 444 0.65 11.06 19.66
N LEU A 445 1.95 11.18 19.35
CA LEU A 445 2.78 12.31 19.79
C LEU A 445 2.19 13.64 19.27
N ASP A 446 1.86 13.73 17.98
CA ASP A 446 1.26 14.91 17.37
C ASP A 446 0.00 15.37 18.12
N VAL A 447 -0.89 14.43 18.47
CA VAL A 447 -2.13 14.71 19.19
C VAL A 447 -1.85 15.16 20.63
N LEU A 448 -1.01 14.42 21.37
CA LEU A 448 -0.69 14.72 22.76
C LEU A 448 -0.02 16.09 22.89
N VAL A 449 0.97 16.37 22.03
CA VAL A 449 1.64 17.68 22.01
C VAL A 449 0.67 18.79 21.64
N SER A 450 -0.22 18.57 20.65
CA SER A 450 -1.22 19.57 20.27
C SER A 450 -2.21 19.88 21.39
N ILE A 451 -2.68 18.86 22.11
CA ILE A 451 -3.57 19.05 23.28
C ILE A 451 -2.83 19.83 24.37
N PHE A 452 -1.59 19.46 24.68
CA PHE A 452 -0.75 20.15 25.64
C PHE A 452 -0.57 21.64 25.25
N LEU A 453 -0.19 21.90 23.99
CA LEU A 453 0.00 23.26 23.49
C LEU A 453 -1.29 24.07 23.48
N LEU A 454 -2.47 23.46 23.26
CA LEU A 454 -3.75 24.15 23.36
C LEU A 454 -4.11 24.49 24.81
N LEU A 455 -3.93 23.56 25.75
CA LEU A 455 -4.20 23.79 27.18
C LEU A 455 -3.35 24.91 27.76
N PHE A 456 -2.07 24.98 27.35
CA PHE A 456 -1.10 25.98 27.81
C PHE A 456 -0.89 27.10 26.79
N SER A 457 -1.77 27.25 25.81
CA SER A 457 -1.62 28.24 24.73
C SER A 457 -1.56 29.69 25.26
N TRP A 458 -2.33 30.01 26.30
CA TRP A 458 -2.35 31.33 26.95
C TRP A 458 -0.97 31.74 27.48
N LEU A 459 -0.11 30.80 27.88
CA LEU A 459 1.24 31.05 28.33
C LEU A 459 2.26 30.99 27.17
N ILE A 460 2.17 29.93 26.32
CA ILE A 460 3.17 29.60 25.28
C ILE A 460 3.15 30.61 24.13
N ILE A 461 1.98 31.15 23.80
CA ILE A 461 1.79 32.06 22.66
C ILE A 461 2.68 33.30 22.71
N TRP A 462 3.02 33.77 23.92
CA TRP A 462 3.88 34.95 24.10
C TRP A 462 5.32 34.73 23.64
N PHE A 463 5.77 33.50 23.62
CA PHE A 463 7.13 33.12 23.22
C PHE A 463 7.22 32.70 21.73
N GLN A 464 6.10 32.70 21.00
CA GLN A 464 6.06 32.31 19.59
C GLN A 464 6.34 33.50 18.67
N HIS A 465 7.18 33.30 17.64
CA HIS A 465 7.46 34.33 16.63
C HIS A 465 6.19 34.79 15.86
N LYS A 466 5.29 33.88 15.51
CA LYS A 466 4.02 34.17 14.83
C LYS A 466 2.85 33.56 15.58
N LYS A 467 2.21 34.37 16.42
CA LYS A 467 1.18 33.96 17.39
C LYS A 467 -0.04 33.29 16.73
N ILE A 468 -0.58 33.89 15.66
CA ILE A 468 -1.76 33.38 14.96
C ILE A 468 -1.43 32.05 14.26
N ASN A 469 -0.30 31.99 13.57
CA ASN A 469 0.13 30.77 12.88
C ASN A 469 0.36 29.59 13.85
N PHE A 470 0.84 29.86 15.05
CA PHE A 470 0.99 28.85 16.10
C PHE A 470 -0.35 28.17 16.41
N LEU A 471 -1.44 28.91 16.60
CA LEU A 471 -2.77 28.35 16.85
C LEU A 471 -3.28 27.59 15.63
N ILE A 472 -3.13 28.15 14.43
CA ILE A 472 -3.54 27.51 13.17
C ILE A 472 -2.76 26.20 12.96
N ASN A 473 -1.45 26.19 13.18
CA ASN A 473 -0.62 24.99 13.06
C ASN A 473 -1.03 23.92 14.07
N THR A 474 -1.29 24.33 15.34
CA THR A 474 -1.74 23.41 16.38
C THR A 474 -3.06 22.74 16.01
N LEU A 475 -4.03 23.49 15.47
CA LEU A 475 -5.29 22.93 14.99
C LEU A 475 -5.09 22.03 13.75
N LYS A 476 -4.25 22.42 12.80
CA LYS A 476 -3.93 21.59 11.62
C LYS A 476 -3.25 20.27 11.99
N VAL A 477 -2.36 20.29 12.99
CA VAL A 477 -1.73 19.07 13.50
C VAL A 477 -2.73 18.23 14.28
N LEU A 478 -3.55 18.81 15.15
CA LEU A 478 -4.58 18.13 15.92
C LEU A 478 -5.60 17.44 15.00
N THR A 479 -6.04 18.10 13.94
CA THR A 479 -6.98 17.52 12.94
C THR A 479 -6.31 16.53 11.99
N GLY A 480 -4.99 16.52 11.91
CA GLY A 480 -4.22 15.55 11.13
C GLY A 480 -3.90 15.97 9.69
N PHE A 481 -4.10 17.22 9.34
CA PHE A 481 -3.62 17.76 8.07
C PHE A 481 -2.10 17.91 8.06
N TYR A 482 -1.50 18.24 9.21
CA TYR A 482 -0.06 18.40 9.39
C TYR A 482 0.46 17.47 10.49
N SER A 483 1.78 17.34 10.57
CA SER A 483 2.55 16.77 11.68
C SER A 483 3.44 17.86 12.28
N TRP A 484 3.83 17.74 13.52
CA TRP A 484 4.77 18.68 14.11
C TRP A 484 6.14 18.60 13.46
N VAL A 485 6.64 17.40 13.21
CA VAL A 485 7.97 17.17 12.63
C VAL A 485 7.86 16.34 11.36
N GLY A 486 8.68 16.58 10.36
CA GLY A 486 8.73 15.82 9.11
C GLY A 486 9.63 16.47 8.07
N TYR A 487 9.27 16.37 6.80
CA TYR A 487 10.10 16.93 5.71
C TYR A 487 9.76 18.36 5.32
N GLY A 488 8.86 19.04 6.05
CA GLY A 488 8.37 20.37 5.73
C GLY A 488 7.05 20.36 4.95
N LYS A 489 6.72 21.49 4.32
CA LYS A 489 5.44 21.70 3.61
C LYS A 489 5.43 21.08 2.22
N ILE A 490 6.59 20.95 1.58
CA ILE A 490 6.72 20.43 0.21
C ILE A 490 7.04 18.93 0.28
N PRO A 491 6.26 18.07 -0.40
CA PRO A 491 6.54 16.64 -0.43
C PRO A 491 7.88 16.35 -1.12
N ARG A 492 8.69 15.48 -0.52
CA ARG A 492 9.91 14.97 -1.14
C ARG A 492 9.62 13.64 -1.85
N LYS A 493 9.94 13.57 -3.14
CA LYS A 493 9.71 12.37 -3.96
C LYS A 493 10.72 11.26 -3.70
N ASP A 494 11.90 11.62 -3.21
CA ASP A 494 13.05 10.77 -2.88
C ASP A 494 12.90 10.04 -1.53
N LEU A 495 11.93 10.44 -0.70
CA LEU A 495 11.72 9.91 0.65
C LEU A 495 10.32 9.32 0.84
N PRO A 496 10.13 8.44 1.85
CA PRO A 496 8.83 7.88 2.16
C PRO A 496 7.77 8.95 2.42
N ALA A 497 6.61 8.83 1.82
CA ALA A 497 5.54 9.82 1.97
C ALA A 497 5.04 9.89 3.41
N ILE A 498 5.18 11.06 4.02
CA ILE A 498 4.60 11.45 5.32
C ILE A 498 3.78 12.73 5.17
N ARG A 499 3.05 13.11 6.22
CA ARG A 499 2.27 14.36 6.21
C ARG A 499 3.19 15.58 6.12
N PRO A 500 2.72 16.69 5.51
CA PRO A 500 3.40 17.96 5.63
C PRO A 500 3.64 18.31 7.10
N SER A 501 4.72 19.00 7.41
CA SER A 501 5.11 19.29 8.79
C SER A 501 5.45 20.75 9.02
N VAL A 502 5.36 21.16 10.28
CA VAL A 502 5.71 22.52 10.74
C VAL A 502 7.22 22.64 10.87
N LEU A 503 7.87 21.66 11.49
CA LEU A 503 9.31 21.59 11.74
C LEU A 503 9.96 20.49 10.91
N THR A 504 11.27 20.61 10.70
CA THR A 504 12.09 19.65 9.97
C THR A 504 13.32 19.25 10.78
N PRO A 505 13.94 18.07 10.50
CA PRO A 505 15.24 17.71 11.09
C PRO A 505 16.35 18.71 10.78
N ALA A 506 16.23 19.48 9.69
CA ALA A 506 17.18 20.51 9.32
C ALA A 506 17.11 21.77 10.21
N ASP A 507 15.99 21.99 10.90
CA ASP A 507 15.82 23.19 11.74
C ASP A 507 16.69 23.19 13.01
N ILE A 508 17.31 22.04 13.34
CA ILE A 508 18.30 21.95 14.43
C ILE A 508 19.71 22.28 13.92
N LEU A 509 19.93 22.25 12.62
CA LEU A 509 21.24 22.49 12.02
C LEU A 509 21.52 24.01 11.91
N ASP A 510 22.79 24.39 11.95
CA ASP A 510 23.19 25.78 11.78
C ASP A 510 22.85 26.34 10.40
N HIS A 511 22.55 27.63 10.30
CA HIS A 511 22.17 28.33 9.08
C HIS A 511 23.19 28.25 7.93
N HIS A 512 24.44 27.90 8.21
CA HIS A 512 25.52 27.72 7.23
C HIS A 512 25.75 26.25 6.80
N THR A 513 24.82 25.36 7.12
CA THR A 513 24.98 23.94 6.83
C THR A 513 24.84 23.66 5.33
N SER A 514 25.76 22.87 4.75
CA SER A 514 25.72 22.48 3.34
C SER A 514 24.46 21.67 2.99
N GLU A 515 24.00 21.81 1.76
CA GLU A 515 22.81 21.12 1.24
C GLU A 515 22.92 19.59 1.39
N GLU A 516 24.12 19.05 1.27
CA GLU A 516 24.41 17.64 1.47
C GLU A 516 24.14 17.16 2.90
N ARG A 517 24.52 17.95 3.91
CA ARG A 517 24.21 17.64 5.32
C ARG A 517 22.73 17.72 5.62
N ILE A 518 22.02 18.68 5.02
CA ILE A 518 20.56 18.79 5.11
C ILE A 518 19.91 17.54 4.54
N ASN A 519 20.31 17.07 3.36
CA ASN A 519 19.79 15.87 2.73
C ASN A 519 20.09 14.61 3.54
N ARG A 520 21.28 14.49 4.14
CA ARG A 520 21.64 13.42 5.07
C ARG A 520 20.74 13.42 6.33
N ALA A 521 20.42 14.59 6.88
CA ALA A 521 19.54 14.70 8.05
C ALA A 521 18.13 14.17 7.73
N PHE A 522 17.57 14.50 6.56
CA PHE A 522 16.30 13.95 6.11
C PHE A 522 16.34 12.44 5.87
N LEU A 523 17.41 11.93 5.26
CA LEU A 523 17.61 10.51 5.01
C LEU A 523 17.71 9.72 6.32
N ASN A 524 18.51 10.21 7.27
CA ASN A 524 18.65 9.60 8.58
C ASN A 524 17.33 9.61 9.36
N TYR A 525 16.59 10.71 9.30
CA TYR A 525 15.25 10.78 9.90
C TYR A 525 14.28 9.76 9.30
N ALA A 526 14.32 9.56 7.97
CA ALA A 526 13.48 8.56 7.31
C ALA A 526 13.87 7.13 7.68
N LYS A 527 15.19 6.86 7.78
CA LYS A 527 15.78 5.54 8.01
C LYS A 527 15.72 5.12 9.47
N ASP A 528 16.15 6.02 10.37
CA ASP A 528 16.35 5.72 11.79
C ASP A 528 15.30 6.40 12.67
N TYR A 529 14.08 6.54 12.17
CA TYR A 529 13.00 7.22 12.86
C TYR A 529 12.71 6.60 14.22
N ASN A 530 12.76 7.44 15.25
CA ASN A 530 12.28 7.18 16.61
C ASN A 530 11.46 8.40 17.09
N VAL A 531 10.48 8.17 17.97
CA VAL A 531 9.67 9.22 18.60
C VAL A 531 10.52 10.23 19.39
N GLU A 532 11.63 9.78 19.96
CA GLU A 532 12.60 10.60 20.67
C GLU A 532 13.23 11.67 19.76
N ASN A 533 13.42 11.36 18.47
CA ASN A 533 13.91 12.33 17.48
C ASN A 533 12.91 13.48 17.32
N ASP A 534 11.61 13.18 17.24
CA ASP A 534 10.57 14.21 17.16
C ASP A 534 10.54 15.07 18.42
N LEU A 535 10.65 14.47 19.60
CA LEU A 535 10.70 15.20 20.88
C LEU A 535 11.93 16.13 20.97
N THR A 536 13.07 15.65 20.51
CA THR A 536 14.32 16.44 20.48
C THR A 536 14.18 17.66 19.56
N ILE A 537 13.63 17.46 18.36
CA ILE A 537 13.38 18.55 17.40
C ILE A 537 12.37 19.56 17.99
N LEU A 538 11.27 19.06 18.55
CA LEU A 538 10.26 19.90 19.19
C LEU A 538 10.86 20.75 20.34
N ARG A 539 11.67 20.12 21.20
CA ARG A 539 12.33 20.81 22.33
C ARG A 539 13.32 21.87 21.85
N SER A 540 14.10 21.58 20.81
CA SER A 540 15.09 22.52 20.27
C SER A 540 14.45 23.70 19.54
N CYS A 541 13.33 23.44 18.81
CA CYS A 541 12.69 24.42 17.95
C CYS A 541 11.32 24.90 18.46
N TRP A 542 11.05 24.79 19.78
CA TRP A 542 9.73 25.08 20.36
C TRP A 542 9.23 26.53 20.14
N ARG A 543 10.13 27.50 19.97
CA ARG A 543 9.77 28.88 19.64
C ARG A 543 9.34 29.09 18.19
N GLN A 544 9.59 28.11 17.32
CA GLN A 544 9.32 28.18 15.87
C GLN A 544 8.04 27.47 15.48
N LEU A 545 7.21 27.03 16.44
CA LEU A 545 5.95 26.30 16.15
C LEU A 545 4.93 27.15 15.37
N GLY A 546 5.10 28.45 15.36
CA GLY A 546 4.32 29.41 14.57
C GLY A 546 4.87 29.72 13.17
N ARG A 547 5.86 28.94 12.68
CA ARG A 547 6.50 29.18 11.36
C ARG A 547 5.60 28.96 10.15
#